data_0e5db5c123db52d5f2ac49e38659a7a2
#
_entry.id   0e5db5c123db52d5f2ac49e38659a7a2
#
_cell.length_a   1.000
_cell.length_b   1.000
_cell.length_c   1.000
_cell.angle_alpha   90.00
_cell.angle_beta   90.00
_cell.angle_gamma   90.00
#
_symmetry.space_group_name_H-M   'P 1'
#
loop_
_entity.id
_entity.type
_entity.pdbx_description
1 polymer ?
#
loop_
_entity_poly.entity_id
_entity_poly.type
_entity_poly.pdbx_seq_one_letter_code
_entity_poly.pdbx_strand_id
1 'polypeptide(L)'
;MSEKFSLKWNDFGTNVSKSFGKLRTEDYLKDVTLVSDDHTQLSAHKLVLSACSEYFREIFKRNKHANTLLCLEGLSQQDIGNVLDYMYNGEVHIFQEDLDRFLTIAQRLR
;
A
#
# COMPACT_ATOMS: atom_id res chain seq x y z
N MET A 1 6.21 44.68 8.85
CA MET A 1 6.44 43.42 8.16
C MET A 1 6.26 42.27 9.14
N SER A 2 5.67 41.24 8.65
CA SER A 2 5.46 40.03 9.47
C SER A 2 6.65 39.09 9.33
N GLU A 3 7.08 38.53 10.45
CA GLU A 3 8.10 37.49 10.43
C GLU A 3 7.45 36.15 10.19
N LYS A 4 8.17 35.24 9.51
CA LYS A 4 7.75 33.88 9.30
C LYS A 4 8.57 32.93 10.14
N PHE A 5 7.91 31.95 10.69
CA PHE A 5 8.57 30.90 11.46
C PHE A 5 8.36 29.57 10.76
N SER A 6 9.35 28.71 10.88
CA SER A 6 9.23 27.33 10.43
C SER A 6 8.88 26.47 11.64
N LEU A 7 7.71 25.87 11.60
CA LEU A 7 7.27 24.96 12.66
C LEU A 7 7.38 23.52 12.15
N LYS A 8 7.95 22.67 12.96
CA LYS A 8 8.13 21.27 12.61
C LYS A 8 7.34 20.40 13.60
N TRP A 9 6.60 19.46 13.04
CA TRP A 9 5.90 18.48 13.85
C TRP A 9 6.91 17.37 14.19
N ASN A 10 7.31 17.31 15.46
CA ASN A 10 8.25 16.28 15.92
C ASN A 10 7.64 14.90 15.72
N ASP A 11 8.48 13.98 15.26
CA ASP A 11 8.08 12.58 15.02
C ASP A 11 6.99 12.43 13.96
N PHE A 12 6.90 13.39 13.03
CA PHE A 12 5.90 13.35 11.96
C PHE A 12 5.92 12.03 11.21
N GLY A 13 7.09 11.60 10.75
CA GLY A 13 7.23 10.36 9.99
C GLY A 13 6.77 9.13 10.77
N THR A 14 7.16 9.02 12.03
CA THR A 14 6.78 7.92 12.90
C THR A 14 5.28 7.91 13.15
N ASN A 15 4.71 9.07 13.43
CA ASN A 15 3.27 9.20 13.71
C ASN A 15 2.42 8.86 12.48
N VAL A 16 2.83 9.32 11.30
CA VAL A 16 2.11 9.03 10.06
C VAL A 16 2.19 7.55 9.74
N SER A 17 3.36 6.94 9.91
CA SER A 17 3.55 5.51 9.68
C SER A 17 2.64 4.67 10.58
N LYS A 18 2.56 4.99 11.87
CA LYS A 18 1.68 4.30 12.80
C LYS A 18 0.22 4.45 12.41
N SER A 19 -0.16 5.64 11.98
CA SER A 19 -1.54 5.92 11.56
C SER A 19 -1.93 5.12 10.33
N PHE A 20 -1.03 4.97 9.35
CA PHE A 20 -1.28 4.17 8.17
C PHE A 20 -1.47 2.70 8.53
N GLY A 21 -0.61 2.15 9.39
CA GLY A 21 -0.74 0.78 9.85
C GLY A 21 -2.07 0.54 10.55
N LYS A 22 -2.52 1.51 11.34
CA LYS A 22 -3.79 1.43 12.05
C LYS A 22 -4.97 1.47 11.06
N LEU A 23 -4.93 2.36 10.07
CA LEU A 23 -5.98 2.46 9.05
C LEU A 23 -6.14 1.16 8.26
N ARG A 24 -5.05 0.42 8.05
CA ARG A 24 -5.12 -0.84 7.35
C ARG A 24 -6.03 -1.84 8.05
N THR A 25 -6.05 -1.85 9.37
CA THR A 25 -6.85 -2.78 10.16
C THR A 25 -8.32 -2.37 10.26
N GLU A 26 -8.65 -1.16 9.83
CA GLU A 26 -10.01 -0.62 9.87
C GLU A 26 -10.61 -0.56 8.46
N ASP A 27 -11.93 -0.73 8.35
CA ASP A 27 -12.64 -0.60 7.06
C ASP A 27 -12.97 0.86 6.74
N TYR A 28 -12.05 1.75 7.09
CA TYR A 28 -12.27 3.18 6.96
C TYR A 28 -11.53 3.73 5.76
N LEU A 29 -12.23 4.43 4.89
CA LEU A 29 -11.69 5.08 3.70
C LEU A 29 -11.09 4.13 2.65
N LYS A 30 -11.30 2.84 2.77
CA LYS A 30 -10.82 1.88 1.78
C LYS A 30 -11.61 2.02 0.49
N ASP A 31 -10.92 2.15 -0.63
CA ASP A 31 -11.52 2.45 -1.93
C ASP A 31 -10.96 1.62 -3.08
N VAL A 32 -10.20 0.57 -2.77
CA VAL A 32 -9.73 -0.38 -3.76
C VAL A 32 -9.76 -1.78 -3.18
N THR A 33 -10.11 -2.75 -4.01
CA THR A 33 -10.08 -4.17 -3.66
C THR A 33 -9.10 -4.87 -4.59
N LEU A 34 -8.10 -5.52 -4.02
CA LEU A 34 -7.13 -6.32 -4.76
C LEU A 34 -7.58 -7.77 -4.72
N VAL A 35 -7.59 -8.42 -5.88
CA VAL A 35 -8.04 -9.79 -6.01
C VAL A 35 -6.87 -10.68 -6.38
N SER A 36 -6.63 -11.71 -5.60
CA SER A 36 -5.57 -12.68 -5.84
C SER A 36 -5.99 -13.77 -6.82
N ASP A 37 -5.04 -14.61 -7.23
CA ASP A 37 -5.31 -15.72 -8.14
C ASP A 37 -6.35 -16.71 -7.59
N ASP A 38 -6.40 -16.87 -6.26
CA ASP A 38 -7.38 -17.75 -5.61
C ASP A 38 -8.70 -17.02 -5.33
N HIS A 39 -8.90 -15.85 -5.94
CA HIS A 39 -10.11 -15.03 -5.81
C HIS A 39 -10.34 -14.45 -4.41
N THR A 40 -9.32 -14.44 -3.56
CA THR A 40 -9.41 -13.76 -2.27
C THR A 40 -9.33 -12.25 -2.48
N GLN A 41 -10.16 -11.51 -1.77
CA GLN A 41 -10.25 -10.07 -1.89
C GLN A 41 -9.61 -9.39 -0.68
N LEU A 42 -8.69 -8.46 -0.95
CA LEU A 42 -8.03 -7.67 0.09
C LEU A 42 -8.31 -6.19 -0.20
N SER A 43 -8.95 -5.52 0.76
CA SER A 43 -9.28 -4.11 0.62
C SER A 43 -8.10 -3.24 1.04
N ALA A 44 -7.93 -2.11 0.39
CA ALA A 44 -6.81 -1.21 0.64
C ALA A 44 -7.21 0.23 0.33
N HIS A 45 -6.24 1.15 0.51
CA HIS A 45 -6.42 2.56 0.26
C HIS A 45 -5.62 2.96 -0.98
N LYS A 46 -6.30 3.51 -1.97
CA LYS A 46 -5.61 4.01 -3.18
C LYS A 46 -4.51 5.00 -2.83
N LEU A 47 -4.75 5.83 -1.82
CA LEU A 47 -3.78 6.83 -1.38
C LEU A 47 -2.45 6.19 -0.99
N VAL A 48 -2.49 5.13 -0.18
CA VAL A 48 -1.28 4.45 0.27
C VAL A 48 -0.58 3.75 -0.88
N LEU A 49 -1.35 3.03 -1.69
CA LEU A 49 -0.77 2.32 -2.84
C LEU A 49 -0.14 3.29 -3.83
N SER A 50 -0.78 4.42 -4.10
CA SER A 50 -0.26 5.45 -5.01
C SER A 50 0.99 6.12 -4.47
N ALA A 51 1.05 6.34 -3.16
CA ALA A 51 2.21 6.96 -2.54
C ALA A 51 3.44 6.05 -2.58
N CYS A 52 3.24 4.74 -2.57
CA CYS A 52 4.34 3.76 -2.50
C CYS A 52 4.69 3.13 -3.84
N SER A 53 3.83 3.24 -4.85
CA SER A 53 3.99 2.48 -6.09
C SER A 53 3.59 3.31 -7.30
N GLU A 54 4.53 3.52 -8.21
CA GLU A 54 4.25 4.18 -9.48
C GLU A 54 3.29 3.36 -10.33
N TYR A 55 3.39 2.03 -10.26
CA TYR A 55 2.49 1.13 -10.96
C TYR A 55 1.03 1.38 -10.60
N PHE A 56 0.72 1.39 -9.29
CA PHE A 56 -0.64 1.66 -8.84
C PHE A 56 -1.07 3.09 -9.10
N ARG A 57 -0.15 4.03 -8.94
CA ARG A 57 -0.41 5.43 -9.17
C ARG A 57 -0.91 5.67 -10.60
N GLU A 58 -0.22 5.08 -11.59
CA GLU A 58 -0.61 5.21 -12.99
C GLU A 58 -1.95 4.56 -13.29
N ILE A 59 -2.21 3.40 -12.69
CA ILE A 59 -3.50 2.71 -12.86
C ILE A 59 -4.64 3.58 -12.34
N PHE A 60 -4.49 4.15 -11.14
CA PHE A 60 -5.55 4.94 -10.53
C PHE A 60 -5.74 6.29 -11.23
N LYS A 61 -4.70 6.86 -11.79
CA LYS A 61 -4.84 8.08 -12.60
C LYS A 61 -5.71 7.85 -13.84
N ARG A 62 -5.63 6.67 -14.42
CA ARG A 62 -6.36 6.31 -15.63
C ARG A 62 -7.75 5.76 -15.37
N ASN A 63 -8.02 5.34 -14.15
CA ASN A 63 -9.27 4.70 -13.76
C ASN A 63 -9.86 5.42 -12.55
N LYS A 64 -10.61 6.49 -12.81
CA LYS A 64 -11.08 7.42 -11.79
C LYS A 64 -12.45 7.01 -11.25
N HIS A 65 -12.58 5.79 -10.79
CA HIS A 65 -13.80 5.30 -10.16
C HIS A 65 -13.70 5.42 -8.65
N ALA A 66 -14.85 5.65 -8.00
CA ALA A 66 -14.86 5.79 -6.54
C ALA A 66 -14.35 4.54 -5.84
N ASN A 67 -14.72 3.37 -6.35
CA ASN A 67 -14.26 2.09 -5.84
C ASN A 67 -13.74 1.27 -7.01
N THR A 68 -12.52 0.74 -6.86
CA THR A 68 -11.86 0.01 -7.93
C THR A 68 -11.61 -1.42 -7.50
N LEU A 69 -11.90 -2.37 -8.38
CA LEU A 69 -11.54 -3.77 -8.17
C LEU A 69 -10.42 -4.09 -9.15
N LEU A 70 -9.31 -4.59 -8.63
CA LEU A 70 -8.11 -4.82 -9.41
C LEU A 70 -7.60 -6.23 -9.21
N CYS A 71 -7.62 -7.04 -10.27
CA CYS A 71 -7.11 -8.41 -10.22
C CYS A 71 -5.60 -8.40 -10.47
N LEU A 72 -4.85 -8.98 -9.55
CA LEU A 72 -3.39 -9.07 -9.65
C LEU A 72 -3.02 -10.49 -10.06
N GLU A 73 -2.96 -10.70 -11.36
CA GLU A 73 -2.68 -12.01 -11.94
C GLU A 73 -1.31 -12.53 -11.50
N GLY A 74 -1.27 -13.79 -11.12
CA GLY A 74 -0.05 -14.44 -10.68
C GLY A 74 0.28 -14.26 -9.22
N LEU A 75 -0.52 -13.48 -8.47
CA LEU A 75 -0.25 -13.22 -7.06
C LEU A 75 -1.24 -13.94 -6.17
N SER A 76 -0.71 -14.61 -5.14
CA SER A 76 -1.54 -15.25 -4.13
C SER A 76 -1.99 -14.24 -3.08
N GLN A 77 -2.91 -14.65 -2.21
CA GLN A 77 -3.31 -13.84 -1.06
C GLN A 77 -2.10 -13.46 -0.21
N GLN A 78 -1.21 -14.41 0.02
CA GLN A 78 0.00 -14.18 0.82
C GLN A 78 0.91 -13.14 0.16
N ASP A 79 1.07 -13.23 -1.17
CA ASP A 79 1.89 -12.28 -1.91
C ASP A 79 1.36 -10.85 -1.74
N ILE A 80 0.07 -10.66 -1.94
CA ILE A 80 -0.56 -9.35 -1.83
C ILE A 80 -0.48 -8.85 -0.39
N GLY A 81 -0.74 -9.73 0.58
CA GLY A 81 -0.63 -9.37 2.00
C GLY A 81 0.76 -8.88 2.37
N ASN A 82 1.79 -9.53 1.87
CA ASN A 82 3.17 -9.13 2.13
C ASN A 82 3.48 -7.76 1.53
N VAL A 83 3.02 -7.50 0.31
CA VAL A 83 3.20 -6.20 -0.33
C VAL A 83 2.49 -5.11 0.46
N LEU A 84 1.27 -5.37 0.91
CA LEU A 84 0.52 -4.41 1.73
C LEU A 84 1.21 -4.16 3.07
N ASP A 85 1.74 -5.20 3.72
CA ASP A 85 2.52 -5.02 4.95
C ASP A 85 3.68 -4.05 4.71
N TYR A 86 4.40 -4.26 3.62
CA TYR A 86 5.55 -3.42 3.30
C TYR A 86 5.13 -1.97 3.03
N MET A 87 4.05 -1.77 2.30
CA MET A 87 3.58 -0.42 1.95
C MET A 87 3.01 0.35 3.15
N TYR A 88 2.26 -0.34 4.02
CA TYR A 88 1.62 0.31 5.16
C TYR A 88 2.55 0.50 6.35
N ASN A 89 3.46 -0.44 6.56
CA ASN A 89 4.31 -0.46 7.75
C ASN A 89 5.76 -0.10 7.48
N GLY A 90 6.16 -0.07 6.21
CA GLY A 90 7.55 0.17 5.84
C GLY A 90 8.46 -1.02 6.04
N GLU A 91 7.92 -2.16 6.48
CA GLU A 91 8.69 -3.38 6.66
C GLU A 91 7.78 -4.59 6.52
N VAL A 92 8.37 -5.73 6.23
CA VAL A 92 7.66 -6.99 6.11
C VAL A 92 8.57 -8.12 6.58
N HIS A 93 7.98 -9.14 7.21
CA HIS A 93 8.71 -10.31 7.66
C HIS A 93 8.48 -11.44 6.65
N ILE A 94 9.57 -11.88 6.02
CA ILE A 94 9.52 -12.88 4.93
C ILE A 94 10.44 -14.05 5.31
N PHE A 95 9.92 -15.27 5.13
CA PHE A 95 10.77 -16.45 5.24
C PHE A 95 11.82 -16.44 4.13
N GLN A 96 13.00 -17.01 4.42
CA GLN A 96 14.09 -16.99 3.47
C GLN A 96 13.73 -17.63 2.13
N GLU A 97 12.95 -18.71 2.15
CA GLU A 97 12.53 -19.40 0.94
C GLU A 97 11.59 -18.56 0.07
N ASP A 98 10.95 -17.52 0.63
CA ASP A 98 10.02 -16.65 -0.08
C ASP A 98 10.62 -15.32 -0.49
N LEU A 99 11.87 -15.06 -0.10
CA LEU A 99 12.49 -13.75 -0.30
C LEU A 99 12.60 -13.37 -1.77
N ASP A 100 13.11 -14.28 -2.61
CA ASP A 100 13.29 -13.97 -4.04
C ASP A 100 11.95 -13.70 -4.72
N ARG A 101 10.92 -14.46 -4.35
CA ARG A 101 9.59 -14.25 -4.88
C ARG A 101 9.05 -12.89 -4.48
N PHE A 102 9.21 -12.51 -3.22
CA PHE A 102 8.75 -11.20 -2.74
C PHE A 102 9.47 -10.07 -3.49
N LEU A 103 10.78 -10.17 -3.65
CA LEU A 103 11.55 -9.13 -4.34
C LEU A 103 11.12 -9.00 -5.80
N THR A 104 10.83 -10.11 -6.46
CA THR A 104 10.35 -10.09 -7.84
C THR A 104 8.98 -9.40 -7.94
N ILE A 105 8.08 -9.71 -7.02
CA ILE A 105 6.74 -9.11 -6.99
C ILE A 105 6.84 -7.61 -6.66
N ALA A 106 7.65 -7.26 -5.66
CA ALA A 106 7.86 -5.86 -5.29
C ALA A 106 8.42 -5.06 -6.46
N GLN A 107 9.31 -5.65 -7.26
CA GLN A 107 9.87 -5.03 -8.46
C GLN A 107 8.78 -4.80 -9.50
N ARG A 108 7.87 -5.77 -9.68
CA ARG A 108 6.76 -5.67 -10.63
C ARG A 108 5.78 -4.57 -10.25
N LEU A 109 5.52 -4.41 -8.96
CA LEU A 109 4.50 -3.48 -8.43
C LEU A 109 5.09 -2.15 -7.97
N ARG A 110 6.32 -1.93 -8.23
CA ARG A 110 7.05 -0.74 -7.78
C ARG A 110 6.59 0.55 -8.46
#